data_440277c500ca39d0a1c83a5e3001ab5e
#
_entry.id   440277c500ca39d0a1c83a5e3001ab5e
#
_cell.length_a   1.000
_cell.length_b   1.000
_cell.length_c   1.000
_cell.angle_alpha   90.00
_cell.angle_beta   90.00
_cell.angle_gamma   90.00
#
_symmetry.space_group_name_H-M   'P 1'
#
loop_
_entity.id
_entity.type
_entity.pdbx_description
1 polymer ?
#
loop_
_entity_poly.entity_id
_entity_poly.type
_entity_poly.pdbx_seq_one_letter_code
_entity_poly.pdbx_strand_id
1 'polypeptide(L)'
;GDYADGIHGRLVQKGLRVAPSCVTCHGVHAVRPAQDPDSLIAPENVANMCGSCHEGTKNAFMRGRHGSLQQGGDTAAPGCVDCHSPHLTVATDTPTWKLQGIQECGTCHEGETLTYRDTFHGKVTSLGFVRVAACADCHGAHEVLPSSDPRSPIAPENLMETCGSCHSGINENYVRYDPHADHRDREGEPLLYWATVFMHGLLIGVFGIFGLHTLLWAWRGWRNAFAWRFGHRSGSDDDSKLD
;
A
#
# COMPACT_ATOMS: atom_id res chain seq x y z
N GLY A 1 -25.80 -5.79 -9.16
CA GLY A 1 -25.18 -4.52 -8.72
C GLY A 1 -24.36 -4.75 -7.47
N ASP A 2 -23.59 -3.77 -7.06
CA ASP A 2 -22.52 -3.88 -6.04
C ASP A 2 -22.92 -4.56 -4.73
N TYR A 3 -24.13 -4.28 -4.22
CA TYR A 3 -24.60 -4.95 -3.02
C TYR A 3 -24.73 -6.48 -3.20
N ALA A 4 -25.24 -6.93 -4.34
CA ALA A 4 -25.45 -8.36 -4.61
C ALA A 4 -24.11 -9.13 -4.69
N ASP A 5 -23.05 -8.44 -5.07
CA ASP A 5 -21.69 -8.97 -5.19
C ASP A 5 -20.89 -8.85 -3.88
N GLY A 6 -21.34 -8.00 -2.94
CA GLY A 6 -20.79 -7.88 -1.60
C GLY A 6 -21.12 -9.07 -0.69
N ILE A 7 -20.41 -9.19 0.43
CA ILE A 7 -20.61 -10.31 1.38
C ILE A 7 -22.06 -10.38 1.89
N HIS A 8 -22.64 -9.24 2.25
CA HIS A 8 -24.00 -9.17 2.76
C HIS A 8 -25.02 -9.65 1.72
N GLY A 9 -24.94 -9.14 0.49
CA GLY A 9 -25.86 -9.53 -0.58
C GLY A 9 -25.74 -11.01 -0.96
N ARG A 10 -24.52 -11.53 -1.02
CA ARG A 10 -24.28 -12.98 -1.26
C ARG A 10 -24.86 -13.85 -0.15
N LEU A 11 -24.81 -13.42 1.10
CA LEU A 11 -25.40 -14.15 2.22
C LEU A 11 -26.93 -14.13 2.16
N VAL A 12 -27.53 -12.99 1.80
CA VAL A 12 -29.00 -12.89 1.55
C VAL A 12 -29.43 -13.83 0.41
N GLN A 13 -28.67 -13.85 -0.70
CA GLN A 13 -28.96 -14.76 -1.83
C GLN A 13 -28.87 -16.24 -1.44
N LYS A 14 -28.00 -16.58 -0.49
CA LYS A 14 -27.87 -17.92 0.10
C LYS A 14 -28.97 -18.24 1.13
N GLY A 15 -29.92 -17.33 1.35
CA GLY A 15 -31.05 -17.52 2.27
C GLY A 15 -30.74 -17.21 3.74
N LEU A 16 -29.64 -16.56 4.06
CA LEU A 16 -29.27 -16.16 5.42
C LEU A 16 -30.12 -14.95 5.84
N ARG A 17 -31.19 -15.21 6.65
CA ARG A 17 -32.15 -14.19 7.04
C ARG A 17 -31.64 -13.10 7.97
N VAL A 18 -30.51 -13.34 8.67
CA VAL A 18 -29.90 -12.35 9.56
C VAL A 18 -28.95 -11.41 8.81
N ALA A 19 -28.63 -11.73 7.54
CA ALA A 19 -27.83 -10.84 6.71
C ALA A 19 -28.59 -9.56 6.39
N PRO A 20 -27.99 -8.37 6.52
CA PRO A 20 -28.67 -7.11 6.30
C PRO A 20 -29.08 -6.94 4.84
N SER A 21 -30.27 -6.41 4.62
CA SER A 21 -30.80 -6.01 3.30
C SER A 21 -30.81 -4.48 3.18
N CYS A 22 -31.24 -3.95 2.03
CA CYS A 22 -31.32 -2.50 1.80
C CYS A 22 -32.06 -1.78 2.95
N VAL A 23 -33.17 -2.32 3.38
CA VAL A 23 -34.02 -1.70 4.43
C VAL A 23 -33.38 -1.75 5.82
N THR A 24 -32.45 -2.64 6.06
CA THR A 24 -31.74 -2.74 7.33
C THR A 24 -30.88 -1.52 7.57
N CYS A 25 -30.22 -1.03 6.52
CA CYS A 25 -29.35 0.14 6.58
C CYS A 25 -30.09 1.44 6.29
N HIS A 26 -31.02 1.43 5.31
CA HIS A 26 -31.69 2.66 4.83
C HIS A 26 -33.04 2.94 5.48
N GLY A 27 -33.59 1.99 6.28
CA GLY A 27 -34.95 2.09 6.79
C GLY A 27 -35.99 1.69 5.76
N VAL A 28 -37.30 1.70 6.17
CA VAL A 28 -38.41 1.19 5.35
C VAL A 28 -39.29 2.32 4.81
N HIS A 29 -39.83 3.18 5.68
CA HIS A 29 -40.79 4.22 5.31
C HIS A 29 -40.20 5.63 5.30
N ALA A 30 -39.23 5.91 6.15
CA ALA A 30 -38.56 7.21 6.27
C ALA A 30 -37.10 7.12 5.78
N VAL A 31 -36.91 6.71 4.52
CA VAL A 31 -35.59 6.68 3.92
C VAL A 31 -35.08 8.11 3.75
N ARG A 32 -33.93 8.43 4.37
CA ARG A 32 -33.32 9.74 4.38
C ARG A 32 -31.97 9.73 3.67
N PRO A 33 -31.57 10.84 3.02
CA PRO A 33 -30.23 10.96 2.44
C PRO A 33 -29.14 10.95 3.54
N ALA A 34 -27.93 10.56 3.18
CA ALA A 34 -26.82 10.48 4.14
C ALA A 34 -26.46 11.83 4.80
N GLN A 35 -26.83 12.94 4.17
CA GLN A 35 -26.60 14.30 4.69
C GLN A 35 -27.61 14.73 5.76
N ASP A 36 -28.70 13.99 5.92
CA ASP A 36 -29.69 14.25 6.97
C ASP A 36 -29.19 13.62 8.28
N PRO A 37 -28.99 14.40 9.37
CA PRO A 37 -28.47 13.88 10.63
C PRO A 37 -29.37 12.81 11.28
N ASP A 38 -30.66 12.78 10.93
CA ASP A 38 -31.57 11.73 11.38
C ASP A 38 -31.53 10.46 10.51
N SER A 39 -30.70 10.44 9.47
CA SER A 39 -30.52 9.25 8.62
C SER A 39 -29.74 8.17 9.35
N LEU A 40 -30.15 6.91 9.21
CA LEU A 40 -29.38 5.76 9.73
C LEU A 40 -27.97 5.64 9.09
N ILE A 41 -27.84 6.18 7.87
CA ILE A 41 -26.60 6.17 7.11
C ILE A 41 -25.85 7.51 7.14
N ALA A 42 -26.26 8.45 8.00
CA ALA A 42 -25.49 9.65 8.25
C ALA A 42 -24.12 9.26 8.87
N PRO A 43 -23.03 9.97 8.55
CA PRO A 43 -21.68 9.62 9.02
C PRO A 43 -21.61 9.37 10.52
N GLU A 44 -22.28 10.18 11.33
CA GLU A 44 -22.36 10.06 12.78
C GLU A 44 -23.16 8.84 13.27
N ASN A 45 -24.05 8.30 12.44
CA ASN A 45 -24.93 7.19 12.80
C ASN A 45 -24.45 5.82 12.27
N VAL A 46 -23.58 5.82 11.22
CA VAL A 46 -23.10 4.60 10.55
C VAL A 46 -22.49 3.62 11.54
N ALA A 47 -21.67 4.07 12.47
CA ALA A 47 -21.04 3.18 13.44
C ALA A 47 -22.06 2.48 14.36
N ASN A 48 -23.15 3.17 14.70
CA ASN A 48 -24.26 2.58 15.48
C ASN A 48 -25.08 1.61 14.64
N MET A 49 -25.34 1.97 13.39
CA MET A 49 -26.08 1.12 12.44
C MET A 49 -25.32 -0.19 12.18
N CYS A 50 -24.04 -0.14 11.81
CA CYS A 50 -23.19 -1.33 11.63
C CYS A 50 -23.06 -2.12 12.94
N GLY A 51 -22.87 -1.42 14.06
CA GLY A 51 -22.70 -1.96 15.40
C GLY A 51 -23.90 -2.68 15.96
N SER A 52 -25.10 -2.51 15.37
CA SER A 52 -26.30 -3.28 15.74
C SER A 52 -26.11 -4.79 15.54
N CYS A 53 -25.22 -5.19 14.62
CA CYS A 53 -24.83 -6.56 14.37
C CYS A 53 -23.33 -6.81 14.67
N HIS A 54 -22.49 -5.81 14.43
CA HIS A 54 -21.04 -5.85 14.60
C HIS A 54 -20.60 -5.10 15.87
N GLU A 55 -21.23 -5.38 17.02
CA GLU A 55 -21.03 -4.67 18.29
C GLU A 55 -19.57 -4.70 18.75
N GLY A 56 -18.95 -5.88 18.73
CA GLY A 56 -17.54 -6.03 19.15
C GLY A 56 -16.59 -5.19 18.30
N THR A 57 -16.80 -5.17 16.99
CA THR A 57 -16.02 -4.38 16.03
C THR A 57 -16.25 -2.88 16.24
N LYS A 58 -17.49 -2.44 16.43
CA LYS A 58 -17.81 -1.06 16.79
C LYS A 58 -17.09 -0.65 18.07
N ASN A 59 -17.16 -1.47 19.11
CA ASN A 59 -16.54 -1.16 20.39
C ASN A 59 -15.02 -1.05 20.27
N ALA A 60 -14.37 -1.92 19.49
CA ALA A 60 -12.95 -1.82 19.19
C ALA A 60 -12.62 -0.52 18.43
N PHE A 61 -13.39 -0.21 17.38
CA PHE A 61 -13.22 1.03 16.61
C PHE A 61 -13.34 2.28 17.51
N MET A 62 -14.35 2.34 18.37
CA MET A 62 -14.58 3.48 19.27
C MET A 62 -13.46 3.65 20.32
N ARG A 63 -12.70 2.59 20.68
CA ARG A 63 -11.52 2.71 21.53
C ARG A 63 -10.27 3.12 20.76
N GLY A 64 -10.26 2.95 19.43
CA GLY A 64 -9.17 3.36 18.54
C GLY A 64 -9.13 4.86 18.28
N ARG A 65 -8.05 5.32 17.65
CA ARG A 65 -7.83 6.74 17.34
C ARG A 65 -8.93 7.33 16.46
N HIS A 66 -9.30 6.64 15.40
CA HIS A 66 -10.32 7.10 14.46
C HIS A 66 -11.68 7.27 15.14
N GLY A 67 -12.12 6.26 15.89
CA GLY A 67 -13.40 6.32 16.61
C GLY A 67 -13.40 7.37 17.72
N SER A 68 -12.28 7.56 18.43
CA SER A 68 -12.18 8.61 19.46
C SER A 68 -12.24 10.02 18.86
N LEU A 69 -11.68 10.23 17.68
CA LEU A 69 -11.79 11.50 16.96
C LEU A 69 -13.24 11.80 16.54
N GLN A 70 -13.94 10.80 15.97
CA GLN A 70 -15.36 10.92 15.64
C GLN A 70 -16.22 11.27 16.86
N GLN A 71 -15.99 10.60 18.00
CA GLN A 71 -16.67 10.92 19.26
C GLN A 71 -16.38 12.34 19.72
N GLY A 72 -15.20 12.89 19.42
CA GLY A 72 -14.80 14.26 19.66
C GLY A 72 -15.40 15.27 18.68
N GLY A 73 -16.18 14.81 17.70
CA GLY A 73 -16.81 15.69 16.69
C GLY A 73 -15.91 16.01 15.49
N ASP A 74 -14.81 15.30 15.30
CA ASP A 74 -13.95 15.46 14.12
C ASP A 74 -14.62 14.79 12.91
N THR A 75 -15.15 15.61 12.01
CA THR A 75 -15.83 15.14 10.79
C THR A 75 -14.87 14.66 9.70
N ALA A 76 -13.58 14.91 9.83
CA ALA A 76 -12.55 14.39 8.92
C ALA A 76 -12.05 12.98 9.33
N ALA A 77 -12.37 12.54 10.55
CA ALA A 77 -11.99 11.20 11.00
C ALA A 77 -12.79 10.14 10.24
N PRO A 78 -12.10 9.10 9.67
CA PRO A 78 -12.77 8.07 8.88
C PRO A 78 -13.71 7.22 9.74
N GLY A 79 -14.84 6.80 9.15
CA GLY A 79 -15.78 5.87 9.74
C GLY A 79 -15.73 4.49 9.06
N CYS A 80 -16.74 3.69 9.36
CA CYS A 80 -16.80 2.32 8.83
C CYS A 80 -16.80 2.28 7.29
N VAL A 81 -17.52 3.19 6.65
CA VAL A 81 -17.75 3.20 5.19
C VAL A 81 -16.58 3.80 4.40
N ASP A 82 -15.66 4.48 5.06
CA ASP A 82 -14.45 5.03 4.43
C ASP A 82 -13.40 3.94 4.21
N CYS A 83 -13.44 2.87 5.01
CA CYS A 83 -12.59 1.70 4.84
C CYS A 83 -13.34 0.53 4.19
N HIS A 84 -14.64 0.38 4.47
CA HIS A 84 -15.48 -0.68 3.94
C HIS A 84 -16.50 -0.10 2.97
N SER A 85 -16.42 -0.43 1.69
CA SER A 85 -17.46 -0.02 0.74
C SER A 85 -18.86 -0.42 1.24
N PRO A 86 -19.81 0.52 1.36
CA PRO A 86 -21.10 0.23 1.99
C PRO A 86 -21.94 -0.76 1.19
N HIS A 87 -21.84 -0.77 -0.13
CA HIS A 87 -22.61 -1.67 -0.99
C HIS A 87 -21.80 -2.88 -1.46
N LEU A 88 -20.51 -2.71 -1.78
CA LEU A 88 -19.62 -3.79 -2.17
C LEU A 88 -18.69 -4.17 -1.00
N THR A 89 -19.25 -4.51 0.15
CA THR A 89 -18.43 -4.95 1.29
C THR A 89 -17.74 -6.27 0.95
N VAL A 90 -16.41 -6.23 0.82
CA VAL A 90 -15.60 -7.42 0.50
C VAL A 90 -15.34 -8.22 1.78
N ALA A 91 -15.25 -9.54 1.66
CA ALA A 91 -14.84 -10.39 2.77
C ALA A 91 -13.36 -10.12 3.14
N THR A 92 -13.11 -9.90 4.43
CA THR A 92 -11.80 -9.41 4.94
C THR A 92 -10.70 -10.46 4.96
N ASP A 93 -11.04 -11.73 4.72
CA ASP A 93 -10.11 -12.86 4.62
C ASP A 93 -9.57 -13.09 3.19
N THR A 94 -9.87 -12.15 2.26
CA THR A 94 -9.47 -12.28 0.86
C THR A 94 -8.19 -11.53 0.54
N PRO A 95 -7.38 -12.02 -0.43
CA PRO A 95 -6.24 -11.28 -0.96
C PRO A 95 -6.60 -9.88 -1.47
N THR A 96 -7.76 -9.75 -2.12
CA THR A 96 -8.27 -8.47 -2.64
C THR A 96 -8.46 -7.46 -1.52
N TRP A 97 -9.07 -7.87 -0.40
CA TRP A 97 -9.24 -6.99 0.76
C TRP A 97 -7.92 -6.48 1.31
N LYS A 98 -6.92 -7.35 1.44
CA LYS A 98 -5.61 -6.96 1.98
C LYS A 98 -4.92 -5.88 1.14
N LEU A 99 -4.96 -6.00 -0.19
CA LEU A 99 -4.41 -5.00 -1.11
C LEU A 99 -5.23 -3.71 -1.12
N GLN A 100 -6.57 -3.84 -1.08
CA GLN A 100 -7.49 -2.72 -1.00
C GLN A 100 -7.28 -1.92 0.29
N GLY A 101 -7.11 -2.58 1.43
CA GLY A 101 -6.85 -1.92 2.72
C GLY A 101 -5.62 -1.01 2.71
N ILE A 102 -4.56 -1.38 1.97
CA ILE A 102 -3.38 -0.50 1.80
C ILE A 102 -3.76 0.78 1.04
N GLN A 103 -4.63 0.68 0.04
CA GLN A 103 -5.09 1.83 -0.73
C GLN A 103 -5.99 2.72 0.12
N GLU A 104 -6.92 2.14 0.86
CA GLU A 104 -7.85 2.88 1.73
C GLU A 104 -7.10 3.65 2.82
N CYS A 105 -6.12 3.04 3.50
CA CYS A 105 -5.26 3.76 4.44
C CYS A 105 -4.53 4.92 3.77
N GLY A 106 -4.01 4.68 2.57
CA GLY A 106 -3.24 5.66 1.78
C GLY A 106 -4.02 6.86 1.28
N THR A 107 -5.35 6.84 1.30
CA THR A 107 -6.17 8.01 0.91
C THR A 107 -6.01 9.19 1.87
N CYS A 108 -5.70 8.92 3.14
CA CYS A 108 -5.46 9.93 4.16
C CYS A 108 -4.00 9.91 4.65
N HIS A 109 -3.37 8.73 4.72
CA HIS A 109 -2.00 8.52 5.18
C HIS A 109 -1.03 8.35 3.99
N GLU A 110 -0.99 9.37 3.11
CA GLU A 110 -0.19 9.31 1.87
C GLU A 110 1.31 9.17 2.17
N GLY A 111 1.83 9.93 3.12
CA GLY A 111 3.24 9.92 3.50
C GLY A 111 3.69 8.56 4.00
N GLU A 112 2.94 7.98 4.92
CA GLU A 112 3.19 6.66 5.49
C GLU A 112 3.05 5.55 4.44
N THR A 113 2.13 5.71 3.50
CA THR A 113 1.96 4.76 2.40
C THR A 113 3.13 4.81 1.41
N LEU A 114 3.68 5.99 1.13
CA LEU A 114 4.86 6.15 0.29
C LEU A 114 6.09 5.48 0.93
N THR A 115 6.33 5.73 2.22
CA THR A 115 7.46 5.11 2.93
C THR A 115 7.28 3.60 3.10
N TYR A 116 6.06 3.13 3.40
CA TYR A 116 5.73 1.69 3.39
C TYR A 116 6.06 1.03 2.05
N ARG A 117 5.71 1.66 0.91
CA ARG A 117 6.00 1.12 -0.43
C ARG A 117 7.49 1.02 -0.74
N ASP A 118 8.33 1.79 -0.06
CA ASP A 118 9.78 1.67 -0.16
C ASP A 118 10.36 0.48 0.61
N THR A 119 9.61 -0.07 1.58
CA THR A 119 10.00 -1.27 2.31
C THR A 119 9.91 -2.54 1.45
N PHE A 120 10.52 -3.63 1.93
CA PHE A 120 10.35 -4.95 1.31
C PHE A 120 8.88 -5.39 1.28
N HIS A 121 8.14 -5.21 2.39
CA HIS A 121 6.72 -5.55 2.47
C HIS A 121 5.90 -4.81 1.42
N GLY A 122 6.09 -3.50 1.31
CA GLY A 122 5.36 -2.67 0.35
C GLY A 122 5.72 -2.97 -1.11
N LYS A 123 6.99 -3.27 -1.41
CA LYS A 123 7.40 -3.68 -2.77
C LYS A 123 6.75 -4.99 -3.18
N VAL A 124 6.72 -5.96 -2.29
CA VAL A 124 6.16 -7.27 -2.56
C VAL A 124 4.64 -7.23 -2.68
N THR A 125 3.95 -6.43 -1.85
CA THR A 125 2.49 -6.20 -1.99
C THR A 125 2.15 -5.47 -3.28
N SER A 126 3.00 -4.54 -3.74
CA SER A 126 2.82 -3.86 -5.03
C SER A 126 2.87 -4.81 -6.22
N LEU A 127 3.50 -5.97 -6.07
CA LEU A 127 3.51 -7.06 -7.05
C LEU A 127 2.33 -8.05 -6.88
N GLY A 128 1.39 -7.75 -5.97
CA GLY A 128 0.20 -8.58 -5.74
C GLY A 128 0.39 -9.71 -4.73
N PHE A 129 1.53 -9.82 -4.07
CA PHE A 129 1.76 -10.87 -3.08
C PHE A 129 1.22 -10.45 -1.70
N VAL A 130 0.30 -11.21 -1.13
CA VAL A 130 -0.48 -10.83 0.06
C VAL A 130 -0.06 -11.53 1.36
N ARG A 131 0.95 -12.40 1.32
CA ARG A 131 1.45 -13.10 2.52
C ARG A 131 2.56 -12.35 3.25
N VAL A 132 2.57 -11.04 3.12
CA VAL A 132 3.48 -10.13 3.81
C VAL A 132 2.69 -9.10 4.61
N ALA A 133 3.32 -8.43 5.58
CA ALA A 133 2.64 -7.46 6.40
C ALA A 133 2.11 -6.28 5.57
N ALA A 134 0.85 -5.94 5.78
CA ALA A 134 0.20 -4.71 5.33
C ALA A 134 -0.03 -3.79 6.54
N CYS A 135 -0.59 -2.61 6.33
CA CYS A 135 -0.80 -1.61 7.39
C CYS A 135 -1.47 -2.20 8.64
N ALA A 136 -2.60 -2.91 8.45
CA ALA A 136 -3.37 -3.48 9.56
C ALA A 136 -2.66 -4.64 10.31
N ASP A 137 -1.68 -5.31 9.69
CA ASP A 137 -0.94 -6.38 10.37
C ASP A 137 -0.01 -5.84 11.47
N CYS A 138 0.42 -4.57 11.34
CA CYS A 138 1.22 -3.90 12.35
C CYS A 138 0.38 -2.99 13.25
N HIS A 139 -0.54 -2.20 12.64
CA HIS A 139 -1.30 -1.16 13.34
C HIS A 139 -2.62 -1.64 13.95
N GLY A 140 -3.05 -2.85 13.64
CA GLY A 140 -4.43 -3.29 13.90
C GLY A 140 -5.41 -2.74 12.88
N ALA A 141 -6.65 -3.26 12.90
CA ALA A 141 -7.67 -2.89 11.91
C ALA A 141 -8.72 -1.91 12.48
N HIS A 142 -9.27 -2.17 13.66
CA HIS A 142 -10.36 -1.37 14.22
C HIS A 142 -9.94 -0.56 15.44
N GLU A 143 -9.18 -1.15 16.38
CA GLU A 143 -8.60 -0.43 17.50
C GLU A 143 -7.18 0.05 17.12
N VAL A 144 -7.10 0.95 16.14
CA VAL A 144 -5.82 1.56 15.73
C VAL A 144 -5.41 2.58 16.77
N LEU A 145 -4.27 2.35 17.42
CA LEU A 145 -3.76 3.17 18.51
C LEU A 145 -2.41 3.80 18.13
N PRO A 146 -2.10 5.01 18.64
CA PRO A 146 -0.78 5.61 18.43
C PRO A 146 0.32 4.78 19.15
N SER A 147 1.55 4.90 18.67
CA SER A 147 2.71 4.19 19.26
C SER A 147 2.98 4.56 20.71
N SER A 148 2.46 5.69 21.18
CA SER A 148 2.55 6.13 22.59
C SER A 148 1.55 5.46 23.53
N ASP A 149 0.55 4.74 23.00
CA ASP A 149 -0.38 3.97 23.83
C ASP A 149 0.22 2.57 24.07
N PRO A 150 0.42 2.13 25.32
CA PRO A 150 1.03 0.83 25.62
C PRO A 150 0.20 -0.38 25.12
N ARG A 151 -1.06 -0.18 24.76
CA ARG A 151 -1.90 -1.23 24.15
C ARG A 151 -1.68 -1.35 22.64
N SER A 152 -1.00 -0.37 22.03
CA SER A 152 -0.76 -0.38 20.59
C SER A 152 0.17 -1.52 20.19
N PRO A 153 -0.14 -2.30 19.15
CA PRO A 153 0.79 -3.30 18.62
C PRO A 153 2.13 -2.70 18.20
N ILE A 154 2.14 -1.40 17.86
CA ILE A 154 3.35 -0.67 17.45
C ILE A 154 3.97 0.15 18.58
N ALA A 155 3.51 0.00 19.83
CA ALA A 155 4.23 0.55 20.97
C ALA A 155 5.61 -0.12 21.10
N PRO A 156 6.67 0.64 21.49
CA PRO A 156 8.03 0.10 21.54
C PRO A 156 8.17 -1.22 22.30
N GLU A 157 7.43 -1.39 23.39
CA GLU A 157 7.40 -2.61 24.21
C GLU A 157 6.73 -3.80 23.50
N ASN A 158 5.86 -3.57 22.51
CA ASN A 158 5.11 -4.61 21.83
C ASN A 158 5.72 -5.02 20.47
N LEU A 159 6.71 -4.26 19.96
CA LEU A 159 7.30 -4.52 18.64
C LEU A 159 7.90 -5.93 18.51
N MET A 160 8.49 -6.46 19.59
CA MET A 160 9.04 -7.83 19.59
C MET A 160 7.94 -8.87 19.33
N GLU A 161 6.75 -8.69 19.88
CA GLU A 161 5.61 -9.58 19.65
C GLU A 161 5.05 -9.36 18.25
N THR A 162 4.83 -8.13 17.87
CA THR A 162 4.24 -7.76 16.55
C THR A 162 5.09 -8.25 15.40
N CYS A 163 6.38 -7.93 15.38
CA CYS A 163 7.29 -8.42 14.33
C CYS A 163 7.51 -9.93 14.45
N GLY A 164 7.61 -10.45 15.68
CA GLY A 164 7.85 -11.87 15.97
C GLY A 164 6.71 -12.80 15.55
N SER A 165 5.50 -12.28 15.38
CA SER A 165 4.35 -13.05 14.86
C SER A 165 4.62 -13.67 13.48
N CYS A 166 5.47 -13.04 12.68
CA CYS A 166 5.85 -13.49 11.35
C CYS A 166 7.35 -13.81 11.22
N HIS A 167 8.21 -13.10 11.95
CA HIS A 167 9.67 -13.23 11.88
C HIS A 167 10.22 -14.02 13.05
N SER A 168 10.59 -15.28 12.84
CA SER A 168 11.21 -16.11 13.87
C SER A 168 12.66 -15.67 14.17
N GLY A 169 13.04 -15.66 15.45
CA GLY A 169 14.43 -15.40 15.87
C GLY A 169 14.84 -13.93 15.80
N ILE A 170 13.89 -13.00 15.82
CA ILE A 170 14.18 -11.57 15.92
C ILE A 170 14.78 -11.20 17.29
N ASN A 171 15.43 -10.05 17.34
CA ASN A 171 16.03 -9.49 18.56
C ASN A 171 15.78 -7.97 18.64
N GLU A 172 16.24 -7.34 19.70
CA GLU A 172 16.06 -5.90 19.94
C GLU A 172 16.63 -5.01 18.82
N ASN A 173 17.65 -5.44 18.10
CA ASN A 173 18.20 -4.68 16.97
C ASN A 173 17.28 -4.73 15.76
N TYR A 174 16.57 -5.86 15.58
CA TYR A 174 15.61 -6.02 14.48
C TYR A 174 14.46 -5.02 14.58
N VAL A 175 13.91 -4.85 15.78
CA VAL A 175 12.77 -3.95 16.01
C VAL A 175 13.12 -2.45 16.04
N ARG A 176 14.42 -2.12 15.91
CA ARG A 176 14.87 -0.72 15.70
C ARG A 176 14.68 -0.25 14.27
N TYR A 177 14.38 -1.15 13.35
CA TYR A 177 14.08 -0.77 11.98
C TYR A 177 12.81 0.07 11.94
N ASP A 178 12.89 1.27 11.36
CA ASP A 178 11.73 2.13 11.12
C ASP A 178 11.16 1.85 9.71
N PRO A 179 9.96 1.25 9.61
CA PRO A 179 9.32 0.98 8.32
C PRO A 179 8.83 2.24 7.61
N HIS A 180 8.83 3.38 8.29
CA HIS A 180 8.40 4.67 7.75
C HIS A 180 9.56 5.67 7.59
N ALA A 181 10.82 5.24 7.73
CA ALA A 181 11.98 6.08 7.46
C ALA A 181 11.95 6.57 6.01
N ASP A 182 12.02 7.89 5.80
CA ASP A 182 11.97 8.49 4.48
C ASP A 182 13.38 8.92 4.01
N HIS A 183 13.90 8.21 3.03
CA HIS A 183 15.19 8.53 2.41
C HIS A 183 15.18 9.87 1.64
N ARG A 184 14.02 10.53 1.48
CA ARG A 184 13.87 11.86 0.87
C ARG A 184 13.91 12.97 1.92
N ASP A 185 13.72 12.63 3.19
CA ASP A 185 13.73 13.59 4.30
C ASP A 185 15.19 13.90 4.72
N ARG A 186 15.66 15.06 4.24
CA ARG A 186 17.01 15.53 4.56
C ARG A 186 17.17 16.00 6.00
N GLU A 187 16.10 16.49 6.62
CA GLU A 187 16.13 17.09 7.94
C GLU A 187 15.87 16.05 9.04
N GLY A 188 14.86 15.22 8.87
CA GLY A 188 14.51 14.15 9.82
C GLY A 188 15.45 12.94 9.74
N GLU A 189 15.86 12.56 8.51
CA GLU A 189 16.68 11.36 8.26
C GLU A 189 17.99 11.67 7.48
N PRO A 190 18.86 12.57 7.99
CA PRO A 190 20.00 13.07 7.22
C PRO A 190 20.99 11.96 6.80
N LEU A 191 21.21 10.96 7.64
CA LEU A 191 22.11 9.86 7.31
C LEU A 191 21.57 9.01 6.15
N LEU A 192 20.29 8.66 6.20
CA LEU A 192 19.61 7.89 5.16
C LEU A 192 19.57 8.68 3.84
N TYR A 193 19.23 9.96 3.90
CA TYR A 193 19.23 10.86 2.75
C TYR A 193 20.60 10.90 2.04
N TRP A 194 21.67 11.20 2.77
CA TRP A 194 23.00 11.32 2.16
C TRP A 194 23.56 9.98 1.68
N ALA A 195 23.26 8.87 2.36
CA ALA A 195 23.59 7.53 1.89
C ALA A 195 22.90 7.23 0.55
N THR A 196 21.63 7.60 0.43
CA THR A 196 20.84 7.43 -0.81
C THR A 196 21.40 8.29 -1.95
N VAL A 197 21.72 9.56 -1.69
CA VAL A 197 22.36 10.46 -2.67
C VAL A 197 23.71 9.91 -3.14
N PHE A 198 24.54 9.44 -2.21
CA PHE A 198 25.83 8.82 -2.53
C PHE A 198 25.69 7.58 -3.40
N MET A 199 24.76 6.68 -3.03
CA MET A 199 24.52 5.43 -3.79
C MET A 199 23.99 5.71 -5.20
N HIS A 200 23.06 6.66 -5.36
CA HIS A 200 22.57 7.08 -6.67
C HIS A 200 23.70 7.71 -7.51
N GLY A 201 24.50 8.59 -6.91
CA GLY A 201 25.65 9.19 -7.58
C GLY A 201 26.66 8.13 -8.04
N LEU A 202 26.96 7.16 -7.20
CA LEU A 202 27.84 6.03 -7.53
C LEU A 202 27.28 5.21 -8.71
N LEU A 203 25.99 4.85 -8.67
CA LEU A 203 25.34 4.09 -9.74
C LEU A 203 25.37 4.86 -11.06
N ILE A 204 24.97 6.13 -11.05
CA ILE A 204 24.99 6.99 -12.25
C ILE A 204 26.42 7.12 -12.80
N GLY A 205 27.40 7.33 -11.93
CA GLY A 205 28.81 7.43 -12.32
C GLY A 205 29.34 6.13 -12.97
N VAL A 206 29.11 5.00 -12.32
CA VAL A 206 29.55 3.69 -12.85
C VAL A 206 28.86 3.37 -14.17
N PHE A 207 27.54 3.38 -14.20
CA PHE A 207 26.80 3.05 -15.44
C PHE A 207 27.02 4.09 -16.54
N GLY A 208 27.18 5.36 -16.20
CA GLY A 208 27.50 6.42 -17.16
C GLY A 208 28.86 6.20 -17.83
N ILE A 209 29.92 5.95 -17.05
CA ILE A 209 31.26 5.72 -17.56
C ILE A 209 31.31 4.44 -18.42
N PHE A 210 30.83 3.31 -17.89
CA PHE A 210 30.86 2.05 -18.62
C PHE A 210 29.90 2.06 -19.81
N GLY A 211 28.75 2.70 -19.72
CA GLY A 211 27.81 2.90 -20.82
C GLY A 211 28.44 3.71 -21.95
N LEU A 212 29.07 4.85 -21.64
CA LEU A 212 29.78 5.66 -22.61
C LEU A 212 30.93 4.87 -23.26
N HIS A 213 31.74 4.17 -22.45
CA HIS A 213 32.82 3.32 -22.97
C HIS A 213 32.29 2.27 -23.96
N THR A 214 31.20 1.59 -23.58
CA THR A 214 30.57 0.55 -24.42
C THR A 214 30.04 1.14 -25.74
N LEU A 215 29.40 2.31 -25.69
CA LEU A 215 28.90 3.01 -26.87
C LEU A 215 30.06 3.44 -27.81
N LEU A 216 31.14 3.98 -27.27
CA LEU A 216 32.32 4.35 -28.06
C LEU A 216 32.98 3.13 -28.69
N TRP A 217 33.07 2.01 -27.94
CA TRP A 217 33.59 0.75 -28.46
C TRP A 217 32.73 0.18 -29.59
N ALA A 218 31.42 0.15 -29.38
CA ALA A 218 30.45 -0.31 -30.38
C ALA A 218 30.48 0.55 -31.64
N TRP A 219 30.53 1.89 -31.49
CA TRP A 219 30.65 2.82 -32.61
C TRP A 219 31.96 2.62 -33.40
N ARG A 220 33.08 2.44 -32.69
CA ARG A 220 34.38 2.13 -33.35
C ARG A 220 34.30 0.80 -34.12
N GLY A 221 33.72 -0.23 -33.50
CA GLY A 221 33.54 -1.55 -34.16
C GLY A 221 32.67 -1.45 -35.42
N TRP A 222 31.54 -0.73 -35.32
CA TRP A 222 30.65 -0.50 -36.47
C TRP A 222 31.33 0.28 -37.59
N ARG A 223 32.06 1.34 -37.26
CA ARG A 223 32.84 2.12 -38.23
C ARG A 223 33.90 1.28 -38.95
N ASN A 224 34.62 0.43 -38.24
CA ASN A 224 35.59 -0.48 -38.83
C ASN A 224 34.96 -1.54 -39.74
N ALA A 225 33.83 -2.13 -39.30
CA ALA A 225 33.08 -3.08 -40.13
C ALA A 225 32.54 -2.46 -41.41
N PHE A 226 32.05 -1.21 -41.33
CA PHE A 226 31.61 -0.45 -42.50
C PHE A 226 32.75 -0.14 -43.44
N ALA A 227 33.92 0.31 -42.98
CA ALA A 227 35.13 0.57 -43.76
C ALA A 227 35.64 -0.71 -44.46
N TRP A 228 35.60 -1.87 -43.81
CA TRP A 228 35.99 -3.16 -44.36
C TRP A 228 35.02 -3.58 -45.48
N ARG A 229 33.71 -3.37 -45.30
CA ARG A 229 32.68 -3.77 -46.28
C ARG A 229 32.71 -2.96 -47.56
N PHE A 230 33.18 -1.71 -47.54
CA PHE A 230 33.29 -0.81 -48.69
C PHE A 230 34.68 -0.68 -49.24
N GLY A 231 35.77 -0.90 -48.45
CA GLY A 231 37.14 -0.85 -48.87
C GLY A 231 37.62 -2.01 -49.75
N HIS A 232 36.91 -3.18 -49.64
CA HIS A 232 37.26 -4.38 -50.46
C HIS A 232 36.61 -4.41 -51.84
N ARG A 233 35.78 -3.42 -52.18
CA ARG A 233 35.14 -3.34 -53.52
C ARG A 233 35.98 -2.66 -54.60
N SER A 234 37.10 -2.05 -54.27
CA SER A 234 37.94 -1.28 -55.22
C SER A 234 39.26 -1.97 -55.61
N GLY A 235 39.44 -3.25 -55.28
CA GLY A 235 40.72 -3.97 -55.51
C GLY A 235 40.65 -5.18 -56.48
N SER A 236 39.58 -5.35 -57.31
CA SER A 236 39.44 -6.54 -58.16
C SER A 236 39.47 -6.27 -59.70
N ASP A 237 40.01 -5.11 -60.12
CA ASP A 237 40.03 -4.81 -61.58
C ASP A 237 41.39 -4.42 -62.13
N ASP A 238 42.51 -5.04 -61.67
CA ASP A 238 43.81 -4.73 -62.28
C ASP A 238 44.78 -5.96 -62.33
N ASP A 239 44.27 -7.12 -62.73
CA ASP A 239 45.08 -8.30 -63.01
C ASP A 239 44.82 -8.86 -64.43
N SER A 240 44.68 -7.96 -65.46
CA SER A 240 44.59 -8.43 -66.86
C SER A 240 45.37 -7.54 -67.78
N LYS A 241 46.67 -7.37 -67.56
CA LYS A 241 47.62 -6.91 -68.62
C LYS A 241 49.03 -7.31 -68.23
N LEU A 242 49.43 -8.51 -68.52
CA LEU A 242 50.80 -8.92 -68.83
C LEU A 242 50.76 -10.21 -69.65
N ASP A 243 50.67 -10.05 -70.98
CA ASP A 243 51.24 -10.94 -72.00
C ASP A 243 51.95 -10.08 -73.05
#